data_0e3b418bf8b859aa03aba91add0aacce
#
_entry.id   0e3b418bf8b859aa03aba91add0aacce
#
_cell.length_a   1.000
_cell.length_b   1.000
_cell.length_c   1.000
_cell.angle_alpha   90.00
_cell.angle_beta   90.00
_cell.angle_gamma   90.00
#
_symmetry.space_group_name_H-M   'P 1'
#
loop_
_entity.id
_entity.type
_entity.pdbx_description
1 polymer ?
#
loop_
_entity_poly.entity_id
_entity_poly.type
_entity_poly.pdbx_seq_one_letter_code
_entity_poly.pdbx_strand_id
1 'polypeptide(L)'
;MAEEAKYSIVREVGRGSYGVVYEAVANRTKRKVAVKRMPCNAPENAELALQEFWALQSIQRQHENVIQLEECVLQNGPVCQTLDERRKSEGHLLLIETCLKGRSCADPRSACFLWFVTEFCEGGTMNEYLLARSPDAWLNGSFMRQLSSAVAFLHRNHIVHRDLKADNILVAHGRAGGGPVVKVADFGLSKVCQGKGNVNQHCFSSACGSNFYMAPEVWEGHYTAKADIFALGIIFWAMVERITFRDGDTEKELLGTYIHQGEELIPLGEALLENPNLELQIPQRNEKSLPEDLCRLLHLMLAVNPKERPDAFQLEVQIRQISYGRKRPRSSS
;
A
#
# COMPACT_ATOMS: atom_id res chain seq x y z
N MET A 1 0.02 -33.42 -25.39
CA MET A 1 -0.55 -32.10 -25.76
C MET A 1 0.22 -31.09 -24.93
N ALA A 2 0.81 -30.06 -25.53
CA ALA A 2 1.46 -29.00 -24.77
C ALA A 2 0.37 -28.33 -23.90
N GLU A 3 0.64 -28.24 -22.61
CA GLU A 3 -0.25 -27.55 -21.66
C GLU A 3 -0.34 -26.07 -22.08
N GLU A 4 -1.53 -25.62 -22.43
CA GLU A 4 -1.74 -24.24 -22.90
C GLU A 4 -1.39 -23.29 -21.75
N ALA A 5 -0.53 -22.33 -22.00
CA ALA A 5 -0.08 -21.37 -20.98
C ALA A 5 -1.29 -20.70 -20.34
N LYS A 6 -1.38 -20.69 -19.00
CA LYS A 6 -2.52 -20.13 -18.26
C LYS A 6 -2.62 -18.60 -18.42
N TYR A 7 -1.49 -17.91 -18.52
CA TYR A 7 -1.39 -16.47 -18.68
C TYR A 7 -0.47 -16.11 -19.83
N SER A 8 -0.82 -15.05 -20.57
CA SER A 8 0.01 -14.47 -21.62
C SER A 8 0.42 -13.06 -21.19
N ILE A 9 1.72 -12.84 -21.03
CA ILE A 9 2.28 -11.52 -20.69
C ILE A 9 2.14 -10.61 -21.90
N VAL A 10 1.61 -9.41 -21.69
CA VAL A 10 1.39 -8.40 -22.72
C VAL A 10 2.54 -7.38 -22.72
N ARG A 11 2.85 -6.78 -21.57
CA ARG A 11 3.90 -5.78 -21.40
C ARG A 11 4.30 -5.62 -19.93
N GLU A 12 5.49 -5.09 -19.71
CA GLU A 12 5.90 -4.59 -18.40
C GLU A 12 5.14 -3.29 -18.09
N VAL A 13 4.61 -3.18 -16.88
CA VAL A 13 3.85 -1.99 -16.42
C VAL A 13 4.51 -1.30 -15.23
N GLY A 14 5.42 -1.98 -14.54
CA GLY A 14 6.15 -1.41 -13.43
C GLY A 14 7.37 -2.24 -13.05
N ARG A 15 8.39 -1.56 -12.56
CA ARG A 15 9.60 -2.18 -12.02
C ARG A 15 9.96 -1.45 -10.74
N GLY A 16 10.08 -2.19 -9.65
CA GLY A 16 10.50 -1.69 -8.35
C GLY A 16 11.69 -2.46 -7.82
N SER A 17 12.16 -2.05 -6.65
CA SER A 17 13.30 -2.68 -5.96
C SER A 17 13.09 -4.18 -5.68
N TYR A 18 11.83 -4.61 -5.57
CA TYR A 18 11.48 -5.97 -5.14
C TYR A 18 10.94 -6.86 -6.26
N GLY A 19 10.78 -6.34 -7.48
CA GLY A 19 10.26 -7.14 -8.57
C GLY A 19 9.76 -6.37 -9.78
N VAL A 20 9.22 -7.11 -10.72
CA VAL A 20 8.69 -6.59 -11.98
C VAL A 20 7.22 -6.94 -12.10
N VAL A 21 6.39 -5.97 -12.48
CA VAL A 21 4.95 -6.14 -12.68
C VAL A 21 4.64 -6.10 -14.18
N TYR A 22 3.86 -7.06 -14.63
CA TYR A 22 3.41 -7.20 -16.00
C TYR A 22 1.89 -7.10 -16.10
N GLU A 23 1.40 -6.45 -17.16
CA GLU A 23 0.04 -6.66 -17.65
C GLU A 23 0.02 -8.01 -18.38
N ALA A 24 -0.94 -8.86 -18.03
CA ALA A 24 -1.13 -10.17 -18.64
C ALA A 24 -2.61 -10.43 -18.92
N VAL A 25 -2.87 -11.42 -19.74
CA VAL A 25 -4.22 -11.92 -20.05
C VAL A 25 -4.35 -13.36 -19.58
N ALA A 26 -5.35 -13.64 -18.78
CA ALA A 26 -5.73 -15.01 -18.43
C ALA A 26 -6.36 -15.68 -19.67
N ASN A 27 -5.67 -16.66 -20.25
CA ASN A 27 -6.01 -17.22 -21.57
C ASN A 27 -7.40 -17.84 -21.63
N ARG A 28 -7.83 -18.45 -20.52
CA ARG A 28 -9.18 -19.07 -20.43
C ARG A 28 -10.31 -18.05 -20.37
N THR A 29 -10.15 -16.99 -19.56
CA THR A 29 -11.24 -16.02 -19.30
C THR A 29 -11.12 -14.75 -20.14
N LYS A 30 -10.01 -14.56 -20.84
CA LYS A 30 -9.64 -13.35 -21.61
C LYS A 30 -9.60 -12.08 -20.75
N ARG A 31 -9.60 -12.23 -19.43
CA ARG A 31 -9.55 -11.11 -18.48
C ARG A 31 -8.13 -10.64 -18.28
N LYS A 32 -7.94 -9.31 -18.17
CA LYS A 32 -6.66 -8.70 -17.78
C LYS A 32 -6.37 -9.00 -16.31
N VAL A 33 -5.11 -9.32 -16.04
CA VAL A 33 -4.55 -9.53 -14.71
C VAL A 33 -3.21 -8.81 -14.59
N ALA A 34 -2.80 -8.48 -13.38
CA ALA A 34 -1.44 -8.06 -13.10
C ALA A 34 -0.65 -9.25 -12.59
N VAL A 35 0.58 -9.39 -13.05
CA VAL A 35 1.48 -10.47 -12.64
C VAL A 35 2.76 -9.87 -12.12
N LYS A 36 2.98 -9.93 -10.80
CA LYS A 36 4.21 -9.49 -10.14
C LYS A 36 5.17 -10.65 -10.01
N ARG A 37 6.38 -10.50 -10.55
CA ARG A 37 7.47 -11.48 -10.42
C ARG A 37 8.48 -10.97 -9.40
N MET A 38 8.69 -11.72 -8.33
CA MET A 38 9.67 -11.43 -7.30
C MET A 38 10.81 -12.46 -7.34
N PRO A 39 12.08 -12.03 -7.42
CA PRO A 39 13.21 -12.96 -7.32
C PRO A 39 13.33 -13.49 -5.89
N CYS A 40 13.73 -14.78 -5.75
CA CYS A 40 13.92 -15.44 -4.47
C CYS A 40 15.32 -16.04 -4.34
N ASN A 41 16.28 -15.55 -5.11
CA ASN A 41 17.65 -16.11 -5.18
C ASN A 41 18.53 -15.65 -4.01
N ALA A 42 18.14 -14.58 -3.29
CA ALA A 42 18.84 -14.09 -2.10
C ALA A 42 17.90 -14.14 -0.89
N PRO A 43 18.42 -14.37 0.34
CA PRO A 43 17.61 -14.47 1.55
C PRO A 43 16.70 -13.26 1.77
N GLU A 44 17.18 -12.05 1.53
CA GLU A 44 16.44 -10.81 1.70
C GLU A 44 15.26 -10.73 0.72
N ASN A 45 15.47 -11.09 -0.54
CA ASN A 45 14.42 -11.11 -1.55
C ASN A 45 13.37 -12.18 -1.26
N ALA A 46 13.81 -13.36 -0.79
CA ALA A 46 12.93 -14.43 -0.39
C ALA A 46 12.07 -14.04 0.82
N GLU A 47 12.65 -13.33 1.79
CA GLU A 47 11.90 -12.81 2.94
C GLU A 47 10.81 -11.86 2.53
N LEU A 48 11.11 -10.89 1.66
CA LEU A 48 10.11 -9.92 1.15
C LEU A 48 8.99 -10.62 0.36
N ALA A 49 9.36 -11.58 -0.50
CA ALA A 49 8.37 -12.36 -1.25
C ALA A 49 7.45 -13.18 -0.33
N LEU A 50 8.01 -13.78 0.73
CA LEU A 50 7.24 -14.51 1.74
C LEU A 50 6.36 -13.59 2.56
N GLN A 51 6.82 -12.41 2.94
CA GLN A 51 6.01 -11.44 3.66
C GLN A 51 4.78 -11.02 2.84
N GLU A 52 4.97 -10.72 1.55
CA GLU A 52 3.86 -10.42 0.64
C GLU A 52 2.90 -11.61 0.50
N PHE A 53 3.44 -12.81 0.33
CA PHE A 53 2.63 -14.03 0.25
C PHE A 53 1.77 -14.23 1.51
N TRP A 54 2.38 -14.18 2.70
CA TRP A 54 1.67 -14.39 3.96
C TRP A 54 0.63 -13.31 4.23
N ALA A 55 0.92 -12.06 3.90
CA ALA A 55 -0.04 -10.98 4.06
C ALA A 55 -1.27 -11.18 3.17
N LEU A 56 -1.06 -11.40 1.88
CA LEU A 56 -2.16 -11.62 0.93
C LEU A 56 -2.96 -12.89 1.23
N GLN A 57 -2.29 -13.97 1.66
CA GLN A 57 -2.91 -15.23 2.07
C GLN A 57 -3.74 -15.10 3.36
N SER A 58 -3.32 -14.26 4.31
CA SER A 58 -4.03 -14.07 5.58
C SER A 58 -5.34 -13.29 5.42
N ILE A 59 -5.55 -12.63 4.27
CA ILE A 59 -6.79 -11.94 3.93
C ILE A 59 -7.86 -12.95 3.54
N GLN A 60 -8.60 -13.46 4.54
CA GLN A 60 -9.65 -14.48 4.33
C GLN A 60 -10.90 -13.95 3.62
N ARG A 61 -11.16 -12.64 3.71
CA ARG A 61 -12.33 -12.00 3.09
C ARG A 61 -11.86 -10.92 2.14
N GLN A 62 -12.52 -10.82 1.00
CA GLN A 62 -12.23 -9.77 0.03
C GLN A 62 -12.72 -8.41 0.55
N HIS A 63 -11.94 -7.37 0.27
CA HIS A 63 -12.33 -5.99 0.49
C HIS A 63 -12.15 -5.19 -0.80
N GLU A 64 -13.14 -4.37 -1.15
CA GLU A 64 -13.14 -3.64 -2.42
C GLU A 64 -11.90 -2.76 -2.61
N ASN A 65 -11.36 -2.20 -1.52
CA ASN A 65 -10.23 -1.27 -1.54
C ASN A 65 -8.90 -1.92 -1.15
N VAL A 66 -8.79 -3.23 -1.23
CA VAL A 66 -7.54 -4.00 -1.07
C VAL A 66 -7.35 -4.88 -2.29
N ILE A 67 -6.13 -4.92 -2.81
CA ILE A 67 -5.80 -5.75 -3.98
C ILE A 67 -6.11 -7.22 -3.71
N GLN A 68 -6.74 -7.89 -4.67
CA GLN A 68 -7.10 -9.29 -4.54
C GLN A 68 -6.04 -10.18 -5.18
N LEU A 69 -5.49 -11.11 -4.38
CA LEU A 69 -4.68 -12.20 -4.89
C LEU A 69 -5.58 -13.25 -5.55
N GLU A 70 -5.31 -13.60 -6.80
CA GLU A 70 -6.00 -14.65 -7.53
C GLU A 70 -5.24 -15.97 -7.47
N GLU A 71 -3.91 -15.89 -7.59
CA GLU A 71 -3.03 -17.03 -7.59
C GLU A 71 -1.61 -16.64 -7.20
N CYS A 72 -0.90 -17.55 -6.56
CA CYS A 72 0.53 -17.45 -6.33
C CYS A 72 1.22 -18.69 -6.89
N VAL A 73 2.30 -18.49 -7.67
CA VAL A 73 3.04 -19.57 -8.32
C VAL A 73 4.51 -19.49 -7.93
N LEU A 74 5.04 -20.59 -7.40
CA LEU A 74 6.48 -20.78 -7.20
C LEU A 74 7.10 -21.36 -8.48
N GLN A 75 8.07 -20.67 -9.02
CA GLN A 75 8.92 -21.16 -10.12
C GLN A 75 10.31 -21.47 -9.59
N ASN A 76 10.77 -22.71 -9.84
CA ASN A 76 12.13 -23.13 -9.55
C ASN A 76 12.72 -23.76 -10.82
N GLY A 77 13.59 -23.03 -11.50
CA GLY A 77 14.05 -23.40 -12.84
C GLY A 77 12.88 -23.58 -13.82
N PRO A 78 12.75 -24.72 -14.49
CA PRO A 78 11.67 -24.99 -15.43
C PRO A 78 10.35 -25.41 -14.76
N VAL A 79 10.35 -25.68 -13.45
CA VAL A 79 9.18 -26.22 -12.73
C VAL A 79 8.37 -25.06 -12.13
N CYS A 80 7.07 -25.03 -12.40
CA CYS A 80 6.12 -24.09 -11.80
C CYS A 80 5.10 -24.86 -10.96
N GLN A 81 4.86 -24.39 -9.73
CA GLN A 81 3.88 -24.97 -8.82
C GLN A 81 2.96 -23.89 -8.28
N THR A 82 1.64 -24.07 -8.41
CA THR A 82 0.67 -23.20 -7.78
C THR A 82 0.64 -23.48 -6.29
N LEU A 83 0.74 -22.41 -5.49
CA LEU A 83 0.63 -22.47 -4.05
C LEU A 83 -0.85 -22.39 -3.69
N ASP A 84 -1.48 -23.53 -3.39
CA ASP A 84 -2.91 -23.62 -3.03
C ASP A 84 -3.04 -23.77 -1.51
N GLU A 85 -3.85 -22.89 -0.87
CA GLU A 85 -4.18 -22.97 0.55
C GLU A 85 -4.85 -24.28 0.97
N ARG A 86 -5.60 -24.91 0.05
CA ARG A 86 -6.39 -26.10 0.36
C ARG A 86 -5.53 -27.36 0.59
N ARG A 87 -4.26 -27.29 0.25
CA ARG A 87 -3.28 -28.36 0.48
C ARG A 87 -2.34 -28.04 1.65
N LYS A 88 -2.90 -27.60 2.78
CA LYS A 88 -2.16 -27.38 4.03
C LYS A 88 -1.60 -28.69 4.59
N SER A 89 -0.57 -29.26 3.97
CA SER A 89 0.33 -30.14 4.71
C SER A 89 1.46 -29.27 5.25
N GLU A 90 1.76 -29.37 6.55
CA GLU A 90 2.89 -28.68 7.19
C GLU A 90 4.19 -28.85 6.41
N GLY A 91 4.37 -30.00 5.72
CA GLY A 91 5.50 -30.29 4.87
C GLY A 91 5.59 -29.40 3.60
N HIS A 92 4.47 -28.88 3.09
CA HIS A 92 4.46 -28.03 1.90
C HIS A 92 4.95 -26.60 2.22
N LEU A 93 4.55 -26.06 3.37
CA LEU A 93 5.03 -24.76 3.86
C LEU A 93 6.53 -24.81 4.16
N LEU A 94 6.98 -25.87 4.82
CA LEU A 94 8.40 -26.08 5.09
C LEU A 94 9.23 -26.22 3.80
N LEU A 95 8.68 -26.86 2.76
CA LEU A 95 9.31 -26.97 1.46
C LEU A 95 9.45 -25.60 0.78
N ILE A 96 8.39 -24.78 0.81
CA ILE A 96 8.40 -23.42 0.26
C ILE A 96 9.44 -22.56 0.98
N GLU A 97 9.41 -22.53 2.31
CA GLU A 97 10.39 -21.78 3.10
C GLU A 97 11.82 -22.28 2.85
N THR A 98 12.01 -23.58 2.72
CA THR A 98 13.31 -24.18 2.48
C THR A 98 13.82 -23.84 1.07
N CYS A 99 12.97 -23.90 0.05
CA CYS A 99 13.30 -23.52 -1.31
C CYS A 99 13.60 -22.02 -1.43
N LEU A 100 12.75 -21.16 -0.85
CA LEU A 100 12.90 -19.72 -0.93
C LEU A 100 14.10 -19.20 -0.11
N LYS A 101 14.42 -19.82 1.03
CA LYS A 101 15.58 -19.45 1.86
C LYS A 101 16.90 -20.09 1.41
N GLY A 102 16.95 -20.74 0.24
CA GLY A 102 18.16 -21.30 -0.35
C GLY A 102 18.79 -22.44 0.46
N ARG A 103 18.04 -23.08 1.36
CA ARG A 103 18.54 -24.18 2.22
C ARG A 103 18.48 -25.56 1.58
N SER A 104 17.86 -25.73 0.44
CA SER A 104 17.93 -26.98 -0.33
C SER A 104 18.62 -26.75 -1.65
N CYS A 105 19.48 -27.65 -2.00
CA CYS A 105 20.31 -27.80 -3.18
C CYS A 105 19.72 -27.32 -4.53
N ALA A 106 19.28 -26.08 -4.61
CA ALA A 106 19.04 -25.44 -5.89
C ALA A 106 20.42 -25.14 -6.49
N ASP A 107 20.68 -25.65 -7.68
CA ASP A 107 21.77 -25.18 -8.50
C ASP A 107 21.79 -23.65 -8.43
N PRO A 108 22.90 -22.97 -8.04
CA PRO A 108 22.98 -21.51 -8.01
C PRO A 108 22.63 -20.85 -9.35
N ARG A 109 22.51 -21.63 -10.42
CA ARG A 109 22.11 -21.24 -11.76
C ARG A 109 20.60 -21.35 -12.01
N SER A 110 19.82 -21.97 -11.12
CA SER A 110 18.37 -22.06 -11.30
C SER A 110 17.71 -20.82 -10.73
N ALA A 111 17.13 -20.00 -11.61
CA ALA A 111 16.36 -18.83 -11.22
C ALA A 111 15.11 -19.25 -10.42
N CYS A 112 14.97 -18.74 -9.18
CA CYS A 112 13.82 -18.96 -8.33
C CYS A 112 13.00 -17.68 -8.25
N PHE A 113 11.72 -17.78 -8.56
CA PHE A 113 10.78 -16.66 -8.54
C PHE A 113 9.48 -17.03 -7.84
N LEU A 114 8.89 -16.05 -7.15
CA LEU A 114 7.51 -16.09 -6.72
C LEU A 114 6.69 -15.15 -7.61
N TRP A 115 5.61 -15.69 -8.19
CA TRP A 115 4.72 -14.96 -9.08
C TRP A 115 3.39 -14.76 -8.40
N PHE A 116 2.97 -13.51 -8.28
CA PHE A 116 1.66 -13.13 -7.74
C PHE A 116 0.76 -12.68 -8.88
N VAL A 117 -0.36 -13.35 -9.04
CA VAL A 117 -1.41 -12.96 -9.99
C VAL A 117 -2.49 -12.23 -9.22
N THR A 118 -2.75 -10.99 -9.60
CA THR A 118 -3.78 -10.14 -8.97
C THR A 118 -4.71 -9.55 -10.03
N GLU A 119 -5.79 -8.94 -9.58
CA GLU A 119 -6.61 -8.12 -10.46
C GLU A 119 -5.79 -6.98 -11.09
N PHE A 120 -6.14 -6.59 -12.33
CA PHE A 120 -5.49 -5.47 -13.02
C PHE A 120 -6.25 -4.18 -12.75
N CYS A 121 -5.53 -3.13 -12.37
CA CYS A 121 -6.07 -1.80 -12.10
C CYS A 121 -5.69 -0.85 -13.24
N GLU A 122 -6.65 -0.52 -14.10
CA GLU A 122 -6.43 0.21 -15.36
C GLU A 122 -6.04 1.68 -15.17
N GLY A 123 -6.35 2.25 -14.01
CA GLY A 123 -6.03 3.64 -13.68
C GLY A 123 -4.58 3.88 -13.26
N GLY A 124 -3.76 2.83 -13.15
CA GLY A 124 -2.37 2.93 -12.69
C GLY A 124 -2.26 3.22 -11.20
N THR A 125 -1.17 3.85 -10.77
CA THR A 125 -1.00 4.27 -9.38
C THR A 125 -1.86 5.48 -9.04
N MET A 126 -2.23 5.64 -7.76
CA MET A 126 -2.98 6.82 -7.31
C MET A 126 -2.18 8.10 -7.53
N ASN A 127 -0.85 8.03 -7.42
CA ASN A 127 0.04 9.13 -7.71
C ASN A 127 -0.14 9.63 -9.15
N GLU A 128 0.06 8.77 -10.14
CA GLU A 128 -0.10 9.08 -11.56
C GLU A 128 -1.54 9.52 -11.87
N TYR A 129 -2.53 8.83 -11.29
CA TYR A 129 -3.94 9.13 -11.50
C TYR A 129 -4.33 10.54 -11.04
N LEU A 130 -3.82 10.98 -9.89
CA LEU A 130 -4.12 12.28 -9.32
C LEU A 130 -3.33 13.40 -9.99
N LEU A 131 -2.05 13.18 -10.32
CA LEU A 131 -1.21 14.20 -10.97
C LEU A 131 -1.64 14.50 -12.41
N ALA A 132 -2.24 13.53 -13.09
CA ALA A 132 -2.82 13.74 -14.42
C ALA A 132 -4.14 14.53 -14.41
N ARG A 133 -4.65 14.96 -13.24
CA ARG A 133 -5.96 15.60 -13.08
C ARG A 133 -5.89 16.83 -12.18
N SER A 134 -6.75 17.81 -12.45
CA SER A 134 -6.96 18.92 -11.52
C SER A 134 -7.53 18.43 -10.19
N PRO A 135 -7.21 19.11 -9.06
CA PRO A 135 -7.79 18.79 -7.76
C PRO A 135 -9.32 18.77 -7.79
N ASP A 136 -9.91 17.71 -7.27
CA ASP A 136 -11.36 17.51 -7.19
C ASP A 136 -11.74 17.07 -5.79
N ALA A 137 -12.54 17.87 -5.08
CA ALA A 137 -12.91 17.62 -3.69
C ALA A 137 -13.75 16.34 -3.53
N TRP A 138 -14.61 16.02 -4.51
CA TRP A 138 -15.42 14.80 -4.47
C TRP A 138 -14.53 13.55 -4.62
N LEU A 139 -13.59 13.59 -5.56
CA LEU A 139 -12.63 12.51 -5.79
C LEU A 139 -11.75 12.30 -4.57
N ASN A 140 -11.15 13.38 -4.05
CA ASN A 140 -10.31 13.34 -2.86
C ASN A 140 -11.07 12.78 -1.65
N GLY A 141 -12.28 13.27 -1.38
CA GLY A 141 -13.12 12.79 -0.29
C GLY A 141 -13.56 11.32 -0.47
N SER A 142 -13.79 10.90 -1.72
CA SER A 142 -14.05 9.48 -2.02
C SER A 142 -12.84 8.60 -1.70
N PHE A 143 -11.65 8.99 -2.14
CA PHE A 143 -10.41 8.25 -1.88
C PHE A 143 -10.07 8.19 -0.40
N MET A 144 -10.24 9.29 0.36
CA MET A 144 -10.07 9.26 1.82
C MET A 144 -10.94 8.21 2.49
N ARG A 145 -12.23 8.14 2.14
CA ARG A 145 -13.17 7.16 2.70
C ARG A 145 -12.79 5.73 2.35
N GLN A 146 -12.39 5.49 1.10
CA GLN A 146 -11.98 4.18 0.63
C GLN A 146 -10.69 3.71 1.32
N LEU A 147 -9.67 4.58 1.43
CA LEU A 147 -8.40 4.24 2.07
C LEU A 147 -8.55 4.03 3.58
N SER A 148 -9.35 4.85 4.26
CA SER A 148 -9.66 4.65 5.68
C SER A 148 -10.34 3.30 5.91
N SER A 149 -11.26 2.90 5.04
CA SER A 149 -11.93 1.59 5.12
C SER A 149 -10.95 0.44 4.83
N ALA A 150 -10.06 0.61 3.84
CA ALA A 150 -9.04 -0.39 3.53
C ALA A 150 -8.10 -0.64 4.71
N VAL A 151 -7.56 0.43 5.32
CA VAL A 151 -6.62 0.29 6.44
C VAL A 151 -7.33 -0.24 7.69
N ALA A 152 -8.57 0.17 7.97
CA ALA A 152 -9.39 -0.42 9.03
C ALA A 152 -9.60 -1.93 8.81
N PHE A 153 -9.86 -2.33 7.57
CA PHE A 153 -9.96 -3.75 7.22
C PHE A 153 -8.64 -4.50 7.42
N LEU A 154 -7.49 -3.96 6.98
CA LEU A 154 -6.19 -4.59 7.20
C LEU A 154 -5.88 -4.76 8.68
N HIS A 155 -6.04 -3.70 9.48
CA HIS A 155 -5.79 -3.73 10.92
C HIS A 155 -6.74 -4.69 11.66
N ARG A 156 -7.99 -4.85 11.19
CA ARG A 156 -8.95 -5.86 11.71
C ARG A 156 -8.49 -7.29 11.42
N ASN A 157 -7.76 -7.49 10.33
CA ASN A 157 -7.15 -8.77 9.97
C ASN A 157 -5.70 -8.90 10.48
N HIS A 158 -5.30 -8.07 11.45
CA HIS A 158 -3.97 -8.06 12.06
C HIS A 158 -2.81 -7.83 11.08
N ILE A 159 -3.06 -7.11 9.98
CA ILE A 159 -2.05 -6.75 8.99
C ILE A 159 -1.72 -5.27 9.15
N VAL A 160 -0.45 -4.96 9.34
CA VAL A 160 0.11 -3.60 9.29
C VAL A 160 0.89 -3.47 7.99
N HIS A 161 0.57 -2.45 7.18
CA HIS A 161 1.11 -2.32 5.83
C HIS A 161 2.55 -1.85 5.80
N ARG A 162 2.90 -0.84 6.60
CA ARG A 162 4.24 -0.28 6.83
C ARG A 162 4.90 0.44 5.64
N ASP A 163 4.31 0.43 4.46
CA ASP A 163 4.78 1.19 3.28
C ASP A 163 3.60 1.79 2.50
N LEU A 164 2.69 2.45 3.22
CA LEU A 164 1.60 3.20 2.58
C LEU A 164 2.16 4.45 1.91
N LYS A 165 1.95 4.55 0.61
CA LYS A 165 2.30 5.69 -0.24
C LYS A 165 1.41 5.71 -1.48
N ALA A 166 1.34 6.85 -2.16
CA ALA A 166 0.46 7.00 -3.32
C ALA A 166 0.80 6.03 -4.47
N ASP A 167 2.06 5.57 -4.58
CA ASP A 167 2.48 4.58 -5.58
C ASP A 167 2.07 3.14 -5.23
N ASN A 168 1.85 2.84 -3.96
CA ASN A 168 1.37 1.53 -3.50
C ASN A 168 -0.16 1.45 -3.43
N ILE A 169 -0.85 2.46 -3.92
CA ILE A 169 -2.30 2.51 -4.05
C ILE A 169 -2.63 2.54 -5.54
N LEU A 170 -3.37 1.56 -6.01
CA LEU A 170 -3.78 1.42 -7.40
C LEU A 170 -5.20 1.95 -7.61
N VAL A 171 -5.50 2.37 -8.82
CA VAL A 171 -6.83 2.87 -9.19
C VAL A 171 -7.46 1.95 -10.23
N ALA A 172 -8.62 1.41 -9.90
CA ALA A 172 -9.44 0.61 -10.80
C ALA A 172 -10.69 1.40 -11.22
N HIS A 173 -11.27 1.04 -12.36
CA HIS A 173 -12.58 1.53 -12.73
C HIS A 173 -13.65 0.92 -11.82
N GLY A 174 -14.53 1.77 -11.28
CA GLY A 174 -15.70 1.30 -10.54
C GLY A 174 -16.68 0.56 -11.45
N ARG A 175 -17.57 -0.24 -10.84
CA ARG A 175 -18.66 -0.89 -11.60
C ARG A 175 -19.49 0.16 -12.35
N ALA A 176 -20.20 -0.28 -13.39
CA ALA A 176 -20.94 0.60 -14.30
C ALA A 176 -21.70 1.73 -13.56
N GLY A 177 -21.34 2.98 -13.83
CA GLY A 177 -21.88 4.16 -13.15
C GLY A 177 -21.25 4.55 -11.81
N GLY A 178 -20.30 3.76 -11.28
CA GLY A 178 -19.50 4.08 -10.09
C GLY A 178 -18.28 4.94 -10.41
N GLY A 179 -17.80 5.70 -9.41
CA GLY A 179 -16.53 6.42 -9.50
C GLY A 179 -15.32 5.49 -9.44
N PRO A 180 -14.10 6.03 -9.55
CA PRO A 180 -12.88 5.24 -9.45
C PRO A 180 -12.75 4.61 -8.05
N VAL A 181 -12.20 3.40 -8.02
CA VAL A 181 -11.98 2.60 -6.82
C VAL A 181 -10.48 2.50 -6.56
N VAL A 182 -10.05 2.92 -5.38
CA VAL A 182 -8.65 2.75 -4.96
C VAL A 182 -8.45 1.41 -4.27
N LYS A 183 -7.28 0.81 -4.48
CA LYS A 183 -6.89 -0.48 -3.91
C LYS A 183 -5.49 -0.39 -3.31
N VAL A 184 -5.39 -0.65 -2.02
CA VAL A 184 -4.09 -0.79 -1.34
C VAL A 184 -3.42 -2.05 -1.88
N ALA A 185 -2.16 -1.91 -2.31
CA ALA A 185 -1.35 -2.95 -2.93
C ALA A 185 0.09 -2.92 -2.40
N ASP A 186 0.92 -3.84 -2.85
CA ASP A 186 2.31 -4.01 -2.45
C ASP A 186 2.51 -4.31 -0.95
N PHE A 187 2.36 -5.56 -0.60
CA PHE A 187 2.48 -6.05 0.78
C PHE A 187 3.89 -6.57 1.14
N GLY A 188 4.91 -6.27 0.31
CA GLY A 188 6.28 -6.76 0.51
C GLY A 188 6.92 -6.34 1.83
N LEU A 189 6.53 -5.21 2.40
CA LEU A 189 6.97 -4.73 3.72
C LEU A 189 5.94 -4.95 4.84
N SER A 190 4.78 -5.52 4.55
CA SER A 190 3.71 -5.70 5.55
C SER A 190 4.07 -6.73 6.62
N LYS A 191 3.38 -6.64 7.75
CA LYS A 191 3.55 -7.57 8.86
C LYS A 191 2.20 -8.13 9.30
N VAL A 192 2.12 -9.45 9.37
CA VAL A 192 0.99 -10.16 9.98
C VAL A 192 1.29 -10.35 11.46
N CYS A 193 0.50 -9.72 12.33
CA CYS A 193 0.66 -9.83 13.78
C CYS A 193 0.00 -11.11 14.25
N GLN A 194 0.79 -12.02 14.80
CA GLN A 194 0.28 -13.28 15.37
C GLN A 194 -0.32 -13.03 16.76
N GLY A 195 -1.51 -13.56 17.00
CA GLY A 195 -2.18 -13.50 18.30
C GLY A 195 -3.49 -12.71 18.29
N LYS A 196 -4.26 -12.81 19.40
CA LYS A 196 -5.56 -12.13 19.58
C LYS A 196 -5.45 -10.69 20.09
N GLY A 197 -4.25 -10.09 20.07
CA GLY A 197 -4.00 -8.74 20.61
C GLY A 197 -4.41 -7.63 19.63
N ASN A 198 -4.54 -6.41 20.18
CA ASN A 198 -4.77 -5.20 19.37
C ASN A 198 -3.48 -4.87 18.61
N VAL A 199 -3.55 -4.70 17.26
CA VAL A 199 -2.40 -4.34 16.40
C VAL A 199 -1.70 -3.06 16.85
N ASN A 200 -2.42 -2.13 17.48
CA ASN A 200 -1.84 -0.91 18.05
C ASN A 200 -0.95 -1.13 19.28
N GLN A 201 -0.91 -2.34 19.82
CA GLN A 201 -0.04 -2.73 20.95
C GLN A 201 1.17 -3.55 20.48
N HIS A 202 1.20 -4.02 19.24
CA HIS A 202 2.36 -4.68 18.66
C HIS A 202 3.42 -3.64 18.30
N CYS A 203 4.60 -3.77 18.92
CA CYS A 203 5.75 -2.92 18.63
C CYS A 203 6.64 -3.58 17.57
N PHE A 204 7.05 -2.79 16.57
CA PHE A 204 7.99 -3.19 15.54
C PHE A 204 9.32 -2.46 15.76
N SER A 205 10.43 -3.11 15.47
CA SER A 205 11.78 -2.58 15.71
C SER A 205 12.61 -2.38 14.44
N SER A 206 12.11 -2.83 13.28
CA SER A 206 12.82 -2.64 12.01
C SER A 206 12.26 -1.44 11.26
N ALA A 207 13.01 -0.35 11.16
CA ALA A 207 12.65 0.76 10.29
C ALA A 207 12.51 0.27 8.85
N CYS A 208 11.38 0.57 8.23
CA CYS A 208 11.10 0.23 6.85
C CYS A 208 10.01 1.15 6.30
N GLY A 209 9.92 1.22 4.98
CA GLY A 209 8.99 2.08 4.27
C GLY A 209 9.70 3.20 3.51
N SER A 210 8.93 4.06 2.87
CA SER A 210 9.43 5.18 2.08
C SER A 210 9.55 6.42 2.94
N ASN A 211 10.74 7.03 3.00
CA ASN A 211 11.12 8.09 3.94
C ASN A 211 10.08 9.22 4.04
N PHE A 212 9.56 9.72 2.92
CA PHE A 212 8.59 10.83 2.90
C PHE A 212 7.22 10.50 3.51
N TYR A 213 6.99 9.22 3.88
CA TYR A 213 5.74 8.77 4.51
C TYR A 213 5.95 8.17 5.90
N MET A 214 7.20 8.04 6.34
CA MET A 214 7.54 7.48 7.64
C MET A 214 7.11 8.40 8.78
N ALA A 215 6.49 7.83 9.81
CA ALA A 215 6.20 8.53 11.05
C ALA A 215 7.47 8.76 11.88
N PRO A 216 7.50 9.77 12.77
CA PRO A 216 8.67 10.07 13.61
C PRO A 216 9.22 8.84 14.36
N GLU A 217 8.34 8.06 14.97
CA GLU A 217 8.72 6.87 15.75
C GLU A 217 9.26 5.71 14.90
N VAL A 218 9.02 5.72 13.57
CA VAL A 218 9.61 4.72 12.66
C VAL A 218 11.11 4.95 12.52
N TRP A 219 11.54 6.22 12.49
CA TRP A 219 12.95 6.59 12.48
C TRP A 219 13.68 6.17 13.76
N GLU A 220 12.98 6.15 14.90
CA GLU A 220 13.51 5.64 16.17
C GLU A 220 13.54 4.11 16.25
N GLY A 221 12.89 3.42 15.32
CA GLY A 221 12.84 1.96 15.28
C GLY A 221 11.89 1.33 16.32
N HIS A 222 10.92 2.09 16.86
CA HIS A 222 9.93 1.59 17.82
C HIS A 222 8.54 2.10 17.45
N TYR A 223 7.79 1.37 16.63
CA TYR A 223 6.51 1.82 16.11
C TYR A 223 5.43 0.75 16.14
N THR A 224 4.19 1.16 15.95
CA THR A 224 2.98 0.32 15.92
C THR A 224 2.20 0.53 14.63
N ALA A 225 1.02 -0.07 14.53
CA ALA A 225 0.08 0.16 13.44
C ALA A 225 -0.33 1.66 13.27
N LYS A 226 -0.07 2.51 14.28
CA LYS A 226 -0.28 3.96 14.19
C LYS A 226 0.62 4.65 13.15
N ALA A 227 1.72 4.00 12.73
CA ALA A 227 2.55 4.48 11.62
C ALA A 227 1.79 4.48 10.27
N ASP A 228 0.90 3.50 10.04
CA ASP A 228 0.03 3.50 8.84
C ASP A 228 -0.93 4.71 8.84
N ILE A 229 -1.39 5.15 10.03
CA ILE A 229 -2.26 6.33 10.15
C ILE A 229 -1.52 7.62 9.83
N PHE A 230 -0.27 7.76 10.27
CA PHE A 230 0.59 8.88 9.90
C PHE A 230 0.81 8.94 8.38
N ALA A 231 1.18 7.80 7.77
CA ALA A 231 1.36 7.70 6.32
C ALA A 231 0.09 8.09 5.56
N LEU A 232 -1.11 7.66 6.01
CA LEU A 232 -2.37 8.13 5.45
C LEU A 232 -2.56 9.65 5.62
N GLY A 233 -2.13 10.22 6.74
CA GLY A 233 -2.15 11.66 6.98
C GLY A 233 -1.34 12.43 5.92
N ILE A 234 -0.12 11.96 5.64
CA ILE A 234 0.73 12.47 4.56
C ILE A 234 0.00 12.39 3.21
N ILE A 235 -0.53 11.21 2.88
CA ILE A 235 -1.24 10.98 1.61
C ILE A 235 -2.43 11.92 1.48
N PHE A 236 -3.25 12.05 2.52
CA PHE A 236 -4.46 12.87 2.49
C PHE A 236 -4.13 14.35 2.34
N TRP A 237 -3.16 14.86 3.11
CA TRP A 237 -2.74 16.25 3.01
C TRP A 237 -2.12 16.54 1.63
N ALA A 238 -1.16 15.73 1.19
CA ALA A 238 -0.55 15.88 -0.13
C ALA A 238 -1.59 15.80 -1.27
N MET A 239 -2.58 14.93 -1.15
CA MET A 239 -3.65 14.76 -2.13
C MET A 239 -4.54 16.00 -2.24
N VAL A 240 -4.98 16.59 -1.12
CA VAL A 240 -5.92 17.73 -1.14
C VAL A 240 -5.25 19.01 -1.59
N GLU A 241 -4.01 19.24 -1.23
CA GLU A 241 -3.25 20.45 -1.58
C GLU A 241 -2.33 20.28 -2.79
N ARG A 242 -2.23 19.06 -3.36
CA ARG A 242 -1.29 18.72 -4.45
C ARG A 242 0.14 19.11 -4.10
N ILE A 243 0.57 18.71 -2.88
CA ILE A 243 1.96 18.86 -2.47
C ILE A 243 2.75 17.70 -3.08
N THR A 244 3.80 18.03 -3.81
CA THR A 244 4.65 17.06 -4.52
C THR A 244 6.11 17.33 -4.27
N PHE A 245 6.91 16.29 -4.37
CA PHE A 245 8.37 16.35 -4.39
C PHE A 245 8.89 15.52 -5.57
N ARG A 246 10.10 15.81 -6.02
CA ARG A 246 10.78 15.02 -7.04
C ARG A 246 11.63 13.96 -6.36
N ASP A 247 11.36 12.72 -6.66
CA ASP A 247 12.13 11.59 -6.16
C ASP A 247 13.49 11.52 -6.88
N GLY A 248 14.58 11.53 -6.11
CA GLY A 248 15.94 11.58 -6.66
C GLY A 248 16.36 10.32 -7.41
N ASP A 249 15.81 9.16 -7.04
CA ASP A 249 16.18 7.88 -7.62
C ASP A 249 15.44 7.61 -8.94
N THR A 250 14.15 7.94 -8.99
CA THR A 250 13.29 7.65 -10.15
C THR A 250 13.02 8.87 -11.03
N GLU A 251 13.41 10.05 -10.60
CA GLU A 251 13.09 11.36 -11.19
C GLU A 251 11.58 11.63 -11.35
N LYS A 252 10.73 10.83 -10.68
CA LYS A 252 9.28 10.99 -10.72
C LYS A 252 8.82 12.07 -9.76
N GLU A 253 7.73 12.74 -10.14
CA GLU A 253 7.00 13.61 -9.24
C GLU A 253 6.05 12.76 -8.38
N LEU A 254 6.19 12.85 -7.06
CA LEU A 254 5.45 12.06 -6.08
C LEU A 254 4.67 12.96 -5.13
N LEU A 255 3.44 12.56 -4.78
CA LEU A 255 2.65 13.19 -3.73
C LEU A 255 3.28 12.90 -2.37
N GLY A 256 3.58 13.93 -1.59
CA GLY A 256 4.16 13.80 -0.25
C GLY A 256 4.37 15.15 0.39
N THR A 257 4.62 15.17 1.70
CA THR A 257 4.82 16.40 2.47
C THR A 257 6.21 16.45 3.06
N TYR A 258 6.76 17.66 3.13
CA TYR A 258 8.14 17.92 3.54
C TYR A 258 8.29 19.32 4.11
N ILE A 259 9.43 19.55 4.73
CA ILE A 259 9.88 20.89 5.18
C ILE A 259 11.11 21.26 4.37
N HIS A 260 11.22 22.51 4.00
CA HIS A 260 12.44 23.06 3.40
C HIS A 260 13.46 23.39 4.47
N GLN A 261 14.67 22.85 4.32
CA GLN A 261 15.84 23.25 5.10
C GLN A 261 16.95 23.67 4.13
N GLY A 262 16.98 24.97 3.81
CA GLY A 262 17.80 25.47 2.72
C GLY A 262 17.31 24.93 1.36
N GLU A 263 18.17 24.22 0.64
CA GLU A 263 17.84 23.57 -0.63
C GLU A 263 17.33 22.12 -0.49
N GLU A 264 17.45 21.55 0.71
CA GLU A 264 17.04 20.17 0.98
C GLU A 264 15.57 20.07 1.35
N LEU A 265 14.95 18.95 0.93
CA LEU A 265 13.61 18.56 1.31
C LEU A 265 13.69 17.53 2.44
N ILE A 266 13.32 17.94 3.64
CA ILE A 266 13.30 17.05 4.79
C ILE A 266 11.94 16.39 4.92
N PRO A 267 11.84 15.05 4.97
CA PRO A 267 10.59 14.33 5.21
C PRO A 267 9.88 14.84 6.47
N LEU A 268 8.56 14.99 6.43
CA LEU A 268 7.82 15.57 7.55
C LEU A 268 8.04 14.80 8.86
N GLY A 269 8.08 13.47 8.80
CA GLY A 269 8.29 12.64 10.00
C GLY A 269 9.66 12.85 10.63
N GLU A 270 10.71 13.05 9.83
CA GLU A 270 12.05 13.37 10.28
C GLU A 270 12.10 14.77 10.89
N ALA A 271 11.51 15.77 10.24
CA ALA A 271 11.43 17.13 10.76
C ALA A 271 10.68 17.20 12.10
N LEU A 272 9.62 16.41 12.27
CA LEU A 272 8.88 16.31 13.53
C LEU A 272 9.65 15.56 14.62
N LEU A 273 10.52 14.62 14.25
CA LEU A 273 11.41 13.96 15.19
C LEU A 273 12.45 14.94 15.74
N GLU A 274 13.04 15.77 14.87
CA GLU A 274 14.01 16.78 15.26
C GLU A 274 13.37 17.93 16.05
N ASN A 275 12.17 18.36 15.65
CA ASN A 275 11.43 19.42 16.32
C ASN A 275 9.97 18.97 16.61
N PRO A 276 9.71 18.33 17.76
CA PRO A 276 8.37 17.87 18.14
C PRO A 276 7.32 18.99 18.31
N ASN A 277 7.75 20.23 18.43
CA ASN A 277 6.90 21.41 18.56
C ASN A 277 6.68 22.14 17.23
N LEU A 278 7.05 21.55 16.11
CA LEU A 278 6.85 22.13 14.78
C LEU A 278 5.34 22.31 14.53
N GLU A 279 4.91 23.53 14.32
CA GLU A 279 3.51 23.85 13.98
C GLU A 279 3.27 23.56 12.49
N LEU A 280 2.38 22.64 12.21
CA LEU A 280 1.97 22.32 10.86
C LEU A 280 0.89 23.31 10.39
N GLN A 281 1.16 24.01 9.30
CA GLN A 281 0.18 24.91 8.67
C GLN A 281 -0.71 24.12 7.70
N ILE A 282 -1.86 23.66 8.17
CA ILE A 282 -2.87 22.97 7.36
C ILE A 282 -4.16 23.80 7.36
N PRO A 283 -4.62 24.35 6.25
CA PRO A 283 -4.04 24.26 4.88
C PRO A 283 -2.83 25.18 4.68
N GLN A 284 -1.89 24.74 3.84
CA GLN A 284 -0.66 25.48 3.54
C GLN A 284 -0.87 26.50 2.39
N ARG A 285 -1.63 26.12 1.37
CA ARG A 285 -1.76 26.90 0.12
C ARG A 285 -3.11 27.61 -0.05
N ASN A 286 -4.16 27.16 0.60
CA ASN A 286 -5.51 27.70 0.39
C ASN A 286 -6.34 27.69 1.69
N GLU A 287 -6.22 28.74 2.49
CA GLU A 287 -6.93 28.91 3.76
C GLU A 287 -8.46 28.76 3.66
N LYS A 288 -9.06 28.94 2.48
CA LYS A 288 -10.52 28.97 2.29
C LYS A 288 -11.14 27.67 1.80
N SER A 289 -10.35 26.61 1.54
CA SER A 289 -10.86 25.45 0.80
C SER A 289 -11.11 24.19 1.63
N LEU A 290 -10.48 24.03 2.78
CA LEU A 290 -10.62 22.83 3.60
C LEU A 290 -11.56 23.08 4.79
N PRO A 291 -12.50 22.16 5.06
CA PRO A 291 -13.32 22.21 6.28
C PRO A 291 -12.45 22.10 7.53
N GLU A 292 -12.81 22.81 8.58
CA GLU A 292 -12.09 22.81 9.85
C GLU A 292 -11.98 21.43 10.49
N ASP A 293 -13.03 20.61 10.36
CA ASP A 293 -13.07 19.22 10.85
C ASP A 293 -12.04 18.34 10.13
N LEU A 294 -11.81 18.55 8.82
CA LEU A 294 -10.77 17.86 8.06
C LEU A 294 -9.38 18.33 8.49
N CYS A 295 -9.16 19.63 8.63
CA CYS A 295 -7.87 20.17 9.10
C CYS A 295 -7.49 19.60 10.48
N ARG A 296 -8.46 19.59 11.40
CA ARG A 296 -8.27 19.01 12.74
C ARG A 296 -7.93 17.51 12.68
N LEU A 297 -8.61 16.76 11.82
CA LEU A 297 -8.32 15.33 11.64
C LEU A 297 -6.91 15.11 11.08
N LEU A 298 -6.49 15.90 10.09
CA LEU A 298 -5.12 15.81 9.53
C LEU A 298 -4.07 16.10 10.60
N HIS A 299 -4.26 17.13 11.45
CA HIS A 299 -3.35 17.39 12.56
C HIS A 299 -3.26 16.22 13.55
N LEU A 300 -4.40 15.58 13.86
CA LEU A 300 -4.40 14.39 14.72
C LEU A 300 -3.69 13.20 14.08
N MET A 301 -3.89 12.96 12.77
CA MET A 301 -3.21 11.87 12.06
C MET A 301 -1.69 12.07 12.01
N LEU A 302 -1.23 13.33 11.95
CA LEU A 302 0.17 13.74 11.86
C LEU A 302 0.79 14.07 13.23
N ALA A 303 0.09 13.83 14.34
CA ALA A 303 0.62 14.07 15.68
C ALA A 303 1.94 13.30 15.90
N VAL A 304 2.91 13.94 16.55
CA VAL A 304 4.21 13.33 16.88
C VAL A 304 4.01 12.10 17.76
N ASN A 305 3.22 12.26 18.83
CA ASN A 305 2.88 11.16 19.72
C ASN A 305 1.86 10.22 19.04
N PRO A 306 2.22 8.94 18.75
CA PRO A 306 1.31 8.01 18.08
C PRO A 306 0.04 7.69 18.90
N LYS A 307 0.04 7.92 20.22
CA LYS A 307 -1.15 7.71 21.07
C LYS A 307 -2.25 8.73 20.80
N GLU A 308 -1.90 9.92 20.32
CA GLU A 308 -2.85 10.99 19.98
C GLU A 308 -3.52 10.77 18.62
N ARG A 309 -2.89 9.99 17.74
CA ARG A 309 -3.45 9.64 16.44
C ARG A 309 -4.68 8.74 16.62
N PRO A 310 -5.73 8.91 15.82
CA PRO A 310 -6.82 7.94 15.79
C PRO A 310 -6.27 6.56 15.42
N ASP A 311 -6.90 5.49 15.88
CA ASP A 311 -6.70 4.19 15.26
C ASP A 311 -7.48 4.08 13.94
N ALA A 312 -7.27 2.99 13.19
CA ALA A 312 -7.88 2.84 11.87
C ALA A 312 -9.42 2.80 11.92
N PHE A 313 -10.00 2.30 13.02
CA PHE A 313 -11.46 2.23 13.18
C PHE A 313 -12.04 3.59 13.52
N GLN A 314 -11.38 4.34 14.39
CA GLN A 314 -11.73 5.72 14.71
C GLN A 314 -11.62 6.60 13.47
N LEU A 315 -10.54 6.43 12.67
CA LEU A 315 -10.35 7.16 11.42
C LEU A 315 -11.48 6.85 10.43
N GLU A 316 -11.84 5.58 10.24
CA GLU A 316 -12.93 5.19 9.33
C GLU A 316 -14.27 5.85 9.72
N VAL A 317 -14.56 5.95 11.02
CA VAL A 317 -15.78 6.62 11.50
C VAL A 317 -15.69 8.12 11.29
N GLN A 318 -14.59 8.76 11.68
CA GLN A 318 -14.42 10.22 11.61
C GLN A 318 -14.46 10.72 10.16
N ILE A 319 -13.78 10.05 9.23
CA ILE A 319 -13.74 10.46 7.83
C ILE A 319 -15.12 10.35 7.16
N ARG A 320 -15.97 9.42 7.61
CA ARG A 320 -17.36 9.31 7.15
C ARG A 320 -18.23 10.45 7.62
N GLN A 321 -17.90 11.10 8.73
CA GLN A 321 -18.67 12.23 9.29
C GLN A 321 -18.30 13.55 8.62
N ILE A 322 -17.06 13.69 8.13
CA ILE A 322 -16.58 14.90 7.45
C ILE A 322 -17.37 15.15 6.16
N SER A 323 -17.78 16.41 5.96
CA SER A 323 -18.60 16.82 4.81
C SER A 323 -17.80 16.99 3.51
N TYR A 324 -16.46 17.03 3.59
CA TYR A 324 -15.58 17.25 2.44
C TYR A 324 -15.83 16.24 1.31
N GLY A 325 -15.99 16.75 0.10
CA GLY A 325 -16.20 15.93 -1.09
C GLY A 325 -17.55 15.20 -1.15
N ARG A 326 -18.55 15.59 -0.35
CA ARG A 326 -19.91 15.10 -0.53
C ARG A 326 -20.63 15.91 -1.61
N LYS A 327 -21.36 15.24 -2.51
CA LYS A 327 -22.31 15.96 -3.39
C LYS A 327 -23.36 16.61 -2.50
N ARG A 328 -23.59 17.92 -2.69
CA ARG A 328 -24.78 18.53 -2.11
C ARG A 328 -26.01 17.78 -2.63
N PRO A 329 -26.98 17.41 -1.76
CA PRO A 329 -28.25 16.90 -2.25
C PRO A 329 -28.80 17.94 -3.24
N ARG A 330 -29.20 17.48 -4.44
CA ARG A 330 -29.92 18.37 -5.37
C ARG A 330 -31.14 18.87 -4.60
N SER A 331 -31.20 20.17 -4.34
CA SER A 331 -32.42 20.79 -3.86
C SER A 331 -33.48 20.48 -4.91
N SER A 332 -34.45 19.65 -4.54
CA SER A 332 -35.67 19.47 -5.33
C SER A 332 -36.35 20.82 -5.41
N SER A 333 -36.13 21.51 -6.52
CA SER A 333 -36.95 22.65 -6.94
C SER A 333 -38.21 22.12 -7.60
#